data_96209b55c9c6918b5cbff11bc7836d23
#
_entry.id   96209b55c9c6918b5cbff11bc7836d23
#
_cell.length_a   1.000
_cell.length_b   1.000
_cell.length_c   1.000
_cell.angle_alpha   90.00
_cell.angle_beta   90.00
_cell.angle_gamma   90.00
#
_symmetry.space_group_name_H-M   'P 1'
#
loop_
_entity.id
_entity.type
_entity.pdbx_description
1 polymer ?
#
loop_
_entity_poly.entity_id
_entity_poly.type
_entity_poly.pdbx_seq_one_letter_code
_entity_poly.pdbx_strand_id
1 'polypeptide(L)'
;MDQASTLSKLLPAPKAAALLPELSFGGLEDARATLALENFPPAQQLIAGLQKHAETGSPSLLLDFHHEPQLGPEAYKLRASANSVSISASSTTGKRHALWTLLQWVELNAEANDLDGLLVEDEPDLPQRGVMLDISRDRVPTLATACQLVELFASWKLNQLQLYTEHTFAYSGASAVWGEASPWTAEEIQALDRHAASHGIELIPNQQSFGHLHRWLVHSPYEQLAEVPEGVVHPFHPTKQPFSICPNDPSSLRFLASLYDELLPNFQSQRINVGLDETFDLGLGKSKEEVERRGVAEVYMDFLIGVHGLVSDRGHKMQFWADIILNHPEVLERLPSGCEAVLWGYEADHPLDKEASLLQDAGVNFLIAPGTSSWQSFGGRTDNCIANLRSASSAARSRGAAGLLITDWGDRGHIQPLPISYLGFLHGAELAWNGSAGSGRSDEEIGAQLDQHAFKEPNSGFGAFTLELGRAADACGVEAHNLSALFFPIGFPEHSLPSERVPGLDRASFEAAKRPLLELSERHAALRPKTNAGELAHKELGLALDLMRCSCELGIVRASSADGTHISELPREETRAIAEELHELGERHAALWLVRSRPGGLADSVTRLQGLADVLLGKSSPTP
;
A
#
# COMPACT_ATOMS: atom_id res chain seq x y z
N MET A 1 23.78 -22.28 -11.64
CA MET A 1 22.32 -22.29 -11.40
C MET A 1 21.64 -22.75 -12.68
N ASP A 2 20.58 -23.51 -12.58
CA ASP A 2 19.76 -23.86 -13.75
C ASP A 2 18.97 -22.60 -14.19
N GLN A 3 19.35 -22.02 -15.32
CA GLN A 3 18.74 -20.79 -15.83
C GLN A 3 17.25 -21.01 -16.19
N ALA A 4 16.83 -22.22 -16.52
CA ALA A 4 15.42 -22.53 -16.72
C ALA A 4 14.60 -22.29 -15.45
N SER A 5 15.14 -22.58 -14.27
CA SER A 5 14.48 -22.30 -12.98
C SER A 5 14.44 -20.81 -12.64
N THR A 6 15.28 -19.99 -13.27
CA THR A 6 15.27 -18.52 -13.02
C THR A 6 14.20 -17.78 -13.81
N LEU A 7 13.66 -18.36 -14.91
CA LEU A 7 12.55 -17.75 -15.64
C LEU A 7 11.31 -17.55 -14.76
N SER A 8 11.03 -18.50 -13.88
CA SER A 8 9.90 -18.42 -12.95
C SER A 8 10.05 -17.32 -11.88
N LYS A 9 11.26 -16.79 -11.72
CA LYS A 9 11.58 -15.72 -10.76
C LYS A 9 11.45 -14.31 -11.36
N LEU A 10 11.22 -14.18 -12.68
CA LEU A 10 10.90 -12.88 -13.27
C LEU A 10 9.59 -12.33 -12.66
N LEU A 11 9.57 -11.04 -12.35
CA LEU A 11 8.45 -10.40 -11.68
C LEU A 11 8.03 -9.08 -12.39
N PRO A 12 6.80 -8.95 -12.81
CA PRO A 12 5.79 -10.02 -12.95
C PRO A 12 6.24 -11.12 -13.92
N ALA A 13 5.72 -12.34 -13.73
CA ALA A 13 5.98 -13.42 -14.67
C ALA A 13 5.46 -13.05 -16.08
N PRO A 14 6.28 -13.13 -17.13
CA PRO A 14 5.84 -12.84 -18.48
C PRO A 14 4.82 -13.87 -18.99
N LYS A 15 3.96 -13.47 -19.94
CA LYS A 15 2.95 -14.35 -20.56
C LYS A 15 3.59 -15.52 -21.29
N ALA A 16 4.70 -15.28 -21.98
CA ALA A 16 5.50 -16.31 -22.63
C ALA A 16 6.99 -15.97 -22.50
N ALA A 17 7.78 -16.93 -22.07
CA ALA A 17 9.24 -16.81 -22.01
C ALA A 17 9.91 -18.13 -22.35
N ALA A 18 11.03 -18.08 -23.07
CA ALA A 18 11.85 -19.23 -23.42
C ALA A 18 13.33 -18.86 -23.39
N LEU A 19 14.17 -19.84 -23.03
CA LEU A 19 15.63 -19.74 -23.16
C LEU A 19 16.04 -20.04 -24.60
N LEU A 20 17.10 -19.37 -25.03
CA LEU A 20 17.81 -19.64 -26.27
C LEU A 20 19.21 -20.15 -25.89
N PRO A 21 19.36 -21.46 -25.59
CA PRO A 21 20.66 -22.02 -25.26
C PRO A 21 21.63 -21.83 -26.44
N GLU A 22 22.90 -21.62 -26.18
CA GLU A 22 24.02 -21.39 -27.13
C GLU A 22 24.35 -19.92 -27.46
N LEU A 23 23.86 -18.95 -26.67
CA LEU A 23 24.11 -17.55 -26.96
C LEU A 23 24.76 -16.85 -25.76
N SER A 24 26.08 -16.78 -25.70
CA SER A 24 26.80 -15.93 -24.74
C SER A 24 26.74 -14.46 -25.16
N PHE A 25 26.51 -13.56 -24.20
CA PHE A 25 26.39 -12.13 -24.47
C PHE A 25 27.74 -11.45 -24.73
N GLY A 26 27.79 -10.60 -25.76
CA GLY A 26 28.88 -9.66 -25.99
C GLY A 26 28.78 -8.40 -25.13
N GLY A 27 29.89 -7.69 -24.91
CA GLY A 27 29.90 -6.42 -24.16
C GLY A 27 29.21 -5.28 -24.94
N LEU A 28 28.49 -4.42 -24.22
CA LEU A 28 27.91 -3.18 -24.77
C LEU A 28 29.03 -2.14 -24.95
N GLU A 29 29.53 -1.96 -26.17
CA GLU A 29 30.54 -0.94 -26.49
C GLU A 29 29.98 0.20 -27.41
N ASP A 30 28.73 0.10 -27.88
CA ASP A 30 28.18 1.04 -28.87
C ASP A 30 27.54 2.25 -28.18
N ALA A 31 27.98 3.46 -28.57
CA ALA A 31 27.39 4.73 -28.17
C ALA A 31 25.89 4.84 -28.55
N ARG A 32 25.45 4.12 -29.58
CA ARG A 32 24.02 4.07 -29.99
C ARG A 32 23.16 3.31 -28.98
N ALA A 33 23.67 2.22 -28.39
CA ALA A 33 22.98 1.49 -27.35
C ALA A 33 22.81 2.35 -26.10
N THR A 34 23.82 3.15 -25.75
CA THR A 34 23.77 4.09 -24.62
C THR A 34 22.71 5.17 -24.85
N LEU A 35 22.65 5.78 -26.04
CA LEU A 35 21.64 6.79 -26.41
C LEU A 35 20.21 6.22 -26.41
N ALA A 36 20.05 4.96 -26.84
CA ALA A 36 18.73 4.30 -26.86
C ALA A 36 18.19 4.01 -25.45
N LEU A 37 19.04 4.04 -24.41
CA LEU A 37 18.67 3.81 -23.01
C LEU A 37 18.51 5.11 -22.19
N GLU A 38 18.69 6.29 -22.78
CA GLU A 38 18.63 7.59 -22.06
C GLU A 38 17.35 7.80 -21.24
N ASN A 39 16.24 7.20 -21.67
CA ASN A 39 14.94 7.30 -20.99
C ASN A 39 14.64 6.07 -20.07
N PHE A 40 15.65 5.27 -19.74
CA PHE A 40 15.53 4.16 -18.82
C PHE A 40 16.40 4.42 -17.58
N PRO A 41 15.82 4.83 -16.42
CA PRO A 41 16.60 5.25 -15.27
C PRO A 41 17.69 4.26 -14.81
N PRO A 42 17.45 2.90 -14.80
CA PRO A 42 18.47 1.94 -14.45
C PRO A 42 19.40 1.53 -15.63
N ALA A 43 19.50 2.33 -16.69
CA ALA A 43 20.33 1.99 -17.86
C ALA A 43 21.76 1.63 -17.52
N GLN A 44 22.40 2.34 -16.58
CA GLN A 44 23.78 2.05 -16.17
C GLN A 44 23.91 0.69 -15.49
N GLN A 45 22.93 0.28 -14.69
CA GLN A 45 22.89 -1.03 -14.03
C GLN A 45 22.74 -2.15 -15.07
N LEU A 46 21.85 -1.95 -16.06
CA LEU A 46 21.67 -2.88 -17.15
C LEU A 46 22.96 -3.05 -17.98
N ILE A 47 23.61 -1.95 -18.35
CA ILE A 47 24.87 -1.95 -19.10
C ILE A 47 25.97 -2.69 -18.31
N ALA A 48 26.14 -2.34 -17.02
CA ALA A 48 27.14 -2.99 -16.17
C ALA A 48 26.88 -4.50 -16.01
N GLY A 49 25.64 -4.91 -15.86
CA GLY A 49 25.25 -6.30 -15.78
C GLY A 49 25.55 -7.08 -17.06
N LEU A 50 25.18 -6.53 -18.23
CA LEU A 50 25.49 -7.13 -19.53
C LEU A 50 27.00 -7.21 -19.79
N GLN A 51 27.76 -6.18 -19.44
CA GLN A 51 29.23 -6.18 -19.56
C GLN A 51 29.92 -7.25 -18.69
N LYS A 52 29.35 -7.54 -17.51
CA LYS A 52 29.87 -8.59 -16.63
C LYS A 52 29.82 -9.98 -17.27
N HIS A 53 28.81 -10.24 -18.09
CA HIS A 53 28.61 -11.51 -18.79
C HIS A 53 29.31 -11.57 -20.17
N ALA A 54 29.98 -10.48 -20.58
CA ALA A 54 30.65 -10.43 -21.86
C ALA A 54 31.96 -11.21 -21.82
N GLU A 55 32.17 -12.06 -22.82
CA GLU A 55 33.48 -12.67 -23.04
C GLU A 55 34.50 -11.63 -23.56
N THR A 56 35.74 -11.74 -23.12
CA THR A 56 36.86 -10.92 -23.62
C THR A 56 37.06 -11.17 -25.13
N GLY A 57 36.77 -10.16 -25.97
CA GLY A 57 36.89 -10.26 -27.42
C GLY A 57 35.61 -10.63 -28.16
N SER A 58 34.46 -10.71 -27.47
CA SER A 58 33.16 -10.85 -28.11
C SER A 58 32.78 -9.59 -28.93
N PRO A 59 32.06 -9.75 -30.04
CA PRO A 59 31.53 -8.58 -30.77
C PRO A 59 30.60 -7.75 -29.90
N SER A 60 30.57 -6.44 -30.14
CA SER A 60 29.71 -5.48 -29.43
C SER A 60 28.25 -5.91 -29.50
N LEU A 61 27.55 -5.83 -28.37
CA LEU A 61 26.11 -6.07 -28.31
C LEU A 61 25.35 -4.93 -28.99
N LEU A 62 24.52 -5.26 -29.97
CA LEU A 62 23.65 -4.31 -30.64
C LEU A 62 22.29 -4.30 -29.94
N LEU A 63 21.82 -3.11 -29.51
CA LEU A 63 20.47 -2.91 -28.97
C LEU A 63 19.59 -2.22 -30.01
N ASP A 64 18.61 -2.96 -30.53
CA ASP A 64 17.68 -2.50 -31.56
C ASP A 64 16.26 -2.35 -31.02
N PHE A 65 15.62 -1.23 -31.34
CA PHE A 65 14.20 -0.99 -31.05
C PHE A 65 13.37 -0.98 -32.32
N HIS A 66 12.35 -1.81 -32.35
CA HIS A 66 11.40 -1.92 -33.44
C HIS A 66 10.03 -1.39 -33.02
N HIS A 67 9.43 -0.57 -33.85
CA HIS A 67 8.05 -0.10 -33.65
C HIS A 67 7.07 -1.09 -34.29
N GLU A 68 6.26 -1.77 -33.46
CA GLU A 68 5.20 -2.68 -33.90
C GLU A 68 3.83 -2.11 -33.47
N PRO A 69 3.14 -1.33 -34.35
CA PRO A 69 1.90 -0.62 -34.00
C PRO A 69 0.72 -1.53 -33.60
N GLN A 70 0.76 -2.83 -33.98
CA GLN A 70 -0.28 -3.80 -33.68
C GLN A 70 -0.21 -4.33 -32.24
N LEU A 71 0.90 -4.11 -31.53
CA LEU A 71 1.01 -4.48 -30.12
C LEU A 71 0.19 -3.53 -29.24
N GLY A 72 -0.33 -4.04 -28.13
CA GLY A 72 -0.94 -3.20 -27.10
C GLY A 72 0.03 -2.13 -26.58
N PRO A 73 -0.48 -1.04 -25.96
CA PRO A 73 0.36 0.10 -25.56
C PRO A 73 1.43 -0.24 -24.54
N GLU A 74 1.27 -1.31 -23.78
CA GLU A 74 2.24 -1.80 -22.80
C GLU A 74 2.87 -3.15 -23.17
N ALA A 75 2.40 -3.76 -24.25
CA ALA A 75 2.91 -5.02 -24.76
C ALA A 75 4.31 -4.88 -25.38
N TYR A 76 5.10 -5.95 -25.30
CA TYR A 76 6.43 -6.01 -25.89
C TYR A 76 6.83 -7.42 -26.29
N LYS A 77 7.79 -7.47 -27.24
CA LYS A 77 8.58 -8.68 -27.53
C LYS A 77 10.04 -8.34 -27.26
N LEU A 78 10.70 -9.21 -26.54
CA LEU A 78 12.13 -9.12 -26.23
C LEU A 78 12.83 -10.36 -26.76
N ARG A 79 13.86 -10.17 -27.56
CA ARG A 79 14.80 -11.22 -27.96
C ARG A 79 16.21 -10.76 -27.61
N ALA A 80 16.82 -11.42 -26.65
CA ALA A 80 18.19 -11.21 -26.29
C ALA A 80 19.04 -12.40 -26.74
N SER A 81 20.12 -12.16 -27.45
CA SER A 81 21.02 -13.17 -28.01
C SER A 81 22.48 -12.73 -27.88
N ALA A 82 23.43 -13.58 -28.27
CA ALA A 82 24.87 -13.35 -28.09
C ALA A 82 25.35 -11.93 -28.45
N ASN A 83 24.86 -11.39 -29.56
CA ASN A 83 25.37 -10.14 -30.13
C ASN A 83 24.27 -9.08 -30.33
N SER A 84 23.03 -9.37 -29.94
CA SER A 84 21.94 -8.42 -30.14
C SER A 84 20.83 -8.59 -29.12
N VAL A 85 20.28 -7.46 -28.68
CA VAL A 85 19.01 -7.36 -27.98
C VAL A 85 18.05 -6.62 -28.90
N SER A 86 16.96 -7.27 -29.29
CA SER A 86 15.90 -6.71 -30.11
C SER A 86 14.64 -6.54 -29.25
N ILE A 87 14.10 -5.33 -29.20
CA ILE A 87 12.88 -5.00 -28.46
C ILE A 87 11.86 -4.44 -29.45
N SER A 88 10.73 -5.12 -29.59
CA SER A 88 9.57 -4.66 -30.37
C SER A 88 8.47 -4.19 -29.42
N ALA A 89 7.96 -2.98 -29.63
CA ALA A 89 6.85 -2.40 -28.88
C ALA A 89 6.13 -1.32 -29.69
N SER A 90 4.87 -1.03 -29.38
CA SER A 90 4.12 0.08 -29.96
C SER A 90 4.39 1.43 -29.27
N SER A 91 4.93 1.41 -28.06
CA SER A 91 5.11 2.60 -27.21
C SER A 91 6.44 2.60 -26.45
N THR A 92 6.77 3.74 -25.85
CA THR A 92 7.90 3.88 -24.91
C THR A 92 7.68 3.05 -23.65
N THR A 93 6.43 2.89 -23.19
CA THR A 93 6.09 2.11 -22.01
C THR A 93 6.39 0.62 -22.22
N GLY A 94 5.96 0.06 -23.36
CA GLY A 94 6.29 -1.33 -23.72
C GLY A 94 7.81 -1.58 -23.80
N LYS A 95 8.58 -0.63 -24.38
CA LYS A 95 10.05 -0.69 -24.39
C LYS A 95 10.63 -0.71 -22.98
N ARG A 96 10.10 0.14 -22.08
CA ARG A 96 10.54 0.19 -20.67
C ARG A 96 10.28 -1.13 -19.94
N HIS A 97 9.12 -1.74 -20.15
CA HIS A 97 8.80 -3.04 -19.57
C HIS A 97 9.75 -4.15 -20.05
N ALA A 98 10.10 -4.14 -21.34
CA ALA A 98 11.10 -5.06 -21.89
C ALA A 98 12.47 -4.88 -21.22
N LEU A 99 12.89 -3.63 -21.01
CA LEU A 99 14.17 -3.32 -20.36
C LEU A 99 14.18 -3.74 -18.88
N TRP A 100 13.07 -3.55 -18.16
CA TRP A 100 12.94 -4.07 -16.79
C TRP A 100 13.05 -5.59 -16.75
N THR A 101 12.40 -6.30 -17.67
CA THR A 101 12.51 -7.78 -17.76
C THR A 101 13.93 -8.22 -18.07
N LEU A 102 14.62 -7.53 -18.98
CA LEU A 102 16.01 -7.81 -19.31
C LEU A 102 16.94 -7.55 -18.10
N LEU A 103 16.74 -6.44 -17.39
CA LEU A 103 17.53 -6.13 -16.19
C LEU A 103 17.35 -7.19 -15.11
N GLN A 104 16.10 -7.58 -14.82
CA GLN A 104 15.83 -8.66 -13.86
C GLN A 104 16.49 -9.98 -14.29
N TRP A 105 16.44 -10.31 -15.58
CA TRP A 105 17.10 -11.51 -16.13
C TRP A 105 18.60 -11.50 -15.88
N VAL A 106 19.25 -10.38 -16.12
CA VAL A 106 20.68 -10.18 -15.85
C VAL A 106 20.99 -10.28 -14.36
N GLU A 107 20.20 -9.64 -13.50
CA GLU A 107 20.37 -9.67 -12.05
C GLU A 107 20.19 -11.09 -11.47
N LEU A 108 19.17 -11.82 -11.93
CA LEU A 108 18.89 -13.20 -11.50
C LEU A 108 20.00 -14.18 -11.85
N ASN A 109 20.78 -13.88 -12.90
CA ASN A 109 21.88 -14.71 -13.38
C ASN A 109 23.26 -14.08 -13.11
N ALA A 110 23.36 -13.11 -12.21
CA ALA A 110 24.57 -12.36 -11.93
C ALA A 110 25.79 -13.22 -11.51
N GLU A 111 25.57 -14.42 -10.99
CA GLU A 111 26.62 -15.38 -10.60
C GLU A 111 26.87 -16.47 -11.66
N ALA A 112 26.11 -16.50 -12.75
CA ALA A 112 26.35 -17.43 -13.84
C ALA A 112 27.57 -17.00 -14.64
N ASN A 113 28.37 -17.98 -15.14
CA ASN A 113 29.50 -17.66 -16.01
C ASN A 113 29.05 -17.19 -17.38
N ASP A 114 27.99 -17.82 -17.90
CA ASP A 114 27.38 -17.51 -19.19
C ASP A 114 25.92 -17.15 -18.98
N LEU A 115 25.41 -16.24 -19.79
CA LEU A 115 24.02 -15.84 -19.78
C LEU A 115 23.33 -16.39 -21.04
N ASP A 116 22.36 -17.29 -20.86
CA ASP A 116 21.55 -17.80 -21.96
C ASP A 116 20.75 -16.68 -22.62
N GLY A 117 20.50 -16.79 -23.91
CA GLY A 117 19.61 -15.90 -24.62
C GLY A 117 18.19 -16.03 -24.09
N LEU A 118 17.41 -14.96 -24.22
CA LEU A 118 16.05 -14.84 -23.71
C LEU A 118 15.09 -14.44 -24.83
N LEU A 119 13.95 -15.12 -24.91
CA LEU A 119 12.81 -14.73 -25.75
C LEU A 119 11.61 -14.51 -24.84
N VAL A 120 10.98 -13.33 -24.94
CA VAL A 120 9.78 -12.97 -24.15
C VAL A 120 8.75 -12.32 -25.06
N GLU A 121 7.49 -12.72 -24.91
CA GLU A 121 6.32 -12.00 -25.42
C GLU A 121 5.39 -11.74 -24.23
N ASP A 122 5.03 -10.48 -23.98
CA ASP A 122 4.39 -10.10 -22.73
C ASP A 122 3.49 -8.88 -22.85
N GLU A 123 2.43 -8.86 -22.05
CA GLU A 123 1.47 -7.76 -21.92
C GLU A 123 0.69 -7.88 -20.59
N PRO A 124 0.18 -6.77 -20.03
CA PRO A 124 -0.59 -6.84 -18.78
C PRO A 124 -2.02 -7.36 -19.01
N ASP A 125 -2.57 -8.05 -17.98
CA ASP A 125 -3.99 -8.39 -17.92
C ASP A 125 -4.86 -7.15 -17.64
N LEU A 126 -4.36 -6.27 -16.76
CA LEU A 126 -5.09 -5.07 -16.33
C LEU A 126 -4.32 -3.80 -16.71
N PRO A 127 -4.99 -2.82 -17.37
CA PRO A 127 -4.31 -1.61 -17.83
C PRO A 127 -3.91 -0.65 -16.69
N GLN A 128 -4.66 -0.61 -15.59
CA GLN A 128 -4.34 0.21 -14.42
C GLN A 128 -3.84 -0.69 -13.28
N ARG A 129 -2.65 -0.40 -12.76
CA ARG A 129 -1.97 -1.20 -11.74
C ARG A 129 -1.33 -0.25 -10.74
N GLY A 130 -2.12 0.11 -9.71
CA GLY A 130 -1.78 1.16 -8.78
C GLY A 130 -1.46 0.67 -7.37
N VAL A 131 -0.72 1.51 -6.65
CA VAL A 131 -0.59 1.46 -5.19
C VAL A 131 -1.10 2.76 -4.61
N MET A 132 -1.80 2.69 -3.49
CA MET A 132 -2.12 3.84 -2.66
C MET A 132 -1.46 3.69 -1.30
N LEU A 133 -0.68 4.70 -0.91
CA LEU A 133 -0.04 4.79 0.39
C LEU A 133 -0.80 5.79 1.27
N ASP A 134 -1.18 5.35 2.47
CA ASP A 134 -1.74 6.24 3.46
C ASP A 134 -0.64 7.11 4.08
N ILE A 135 -0.73 8.42 3.84
CA ILE A 135 0.18 9.42 4.39
C ILE A 135 -0.49 10.33 5.43
N SER A 136 -1.73 10.02 5.80
CA SER A 136 -2.55 10.86 6.70
C SER A 136 -2.79 10.24 8.08
N ARG A 137 -2.58 8.92 8.23
CA ARG A 137 -2.56 8.26 9.53
C ARG A 137 -1.12 8.23 10.04
N ASP A 138 -0.69 9.37 10.58
CA ASP A 138 0.58 9.64 11.27
C ASP A 138 1.83 9.60 10.38
N ARG A 139 2.03 8.60 9.52
CA ARG A 139 3.30 8.37 8.83
C ARG A 139 3.38 9.02 7.45
N VAL A 140 4.21 10.05 7.32
CA VAL A 140 4.54 10.69 6.04
C VAL A 140 5.95 10.25 5.59
N PRO A 141 6.13 9.59 4.44
CA PRO A 141 7.45 9.19 3.96
C PRO A 141 8.30 10.39 3.58
N THR A 142 9.62 10.22 3.66
CA THR A 142 10.56 11.20 3.08
C THR A 142 10.48 11.15 1.56
N LEU A 143 10.86 12.24 0.88
CA LEU A 143 10.96 12.24 -0.59
C LEU A 143 11.86 11.11 -1.11
N ALA A 144 12.98 10.85 -0.42
CA ALA A 144 13.89 9.77 -0.78
C ALA A 144 13.21 8.38 -0.71
N THR A 145 12.45 8.12 0.36
CA THR A 145 11.70 6.86 0.51
C THR A 145 10.62 6.72 -0.58
N ALA A 146 9.89 7.80 -0.87
CA ALA A 146 8.87 7.77 -1.93
C ALA A 146 9.48 7.53 -3.32
N CYS A 147 10.62 8.15 -3.63
CA CYS A 147 11.36 7.88 -4.87
C CYS A 147 11.82 6.42 -4.96
N GLN A 148 12.35 5.84 -3.87
CA GLN A 148 12.74 4.43 -3.83
C GLN A 148 11.54 3.48 -4.06
N LEU A 149 10.37 3.81 -3.50
CA LEU A 149 9.14 3.05 -3.76
C LEU A 149 8.68 3.17 -5.22
N VAL A 150 8.78 4.34 -5.83
CA VAL A 150 8.51 4.54 -7.27
C VAL A 150 9.42 3.63 -8.11
N GLU A 151 10.72 3.59 -7.83
CA GLU A 151 11.68 2.73 -8.55
C GLU A 151 11.33 1.25 -8.38
N LEU A 152 10.99 0.85 -7.16
CA LEU A 152 10.59 -0.51 -6.83
C LEU A 152 9.32 -0.90 -7.60
N PHE A 153 8.28 -0.08 -7.53
CA PHE A 153 7.00 -0.30 -8.21
C PHE A 153 7.15 -0.33 -9.73
N ALA A 154 7.97 0.54 -10.30
CA ALA A 154 8.27 0.53 -11.73
C ALA A 154 8.97 -0.76 -12.17
N SER A 155 9.86 -1.30 -11.34
CA SER A 155 10.54 -2.57 -11.60
C SER A 155 9.56 -3.77 -11.61
N TRP A 156 8.42 -3.64 -10.94
CA TRP A 156 7.32 -4.61 -10.93
C TRP A 156 6.21 -4.26 -11.93
N LYS A 157 6.47 -3.32 -12.83
CA LYS A 157 5.55 -2.87 -13.89
C LYS A 157 4.21 -2.32 -13.37
N LEU A 158 4.17 -1.80 -12.14
CA LEU A 158 3.09 -0.93 -11.68
C LEU A 158 3.16 0.40 -12.43
N ASN A 159 2.02 1.07 -12.63
CA ASN A 159 1.93 2.29 -13.43
C ASN A 159 1.19 3.45 -12.76
N GLN A 160 0.75 3.29 -11.50
CA GLN A 160 0.10 4.35 -10.72
C GLN A 160 0.58 4.36 -9.28
N LEU A 161 0.66 5.57 -8.71
CA LEU A 161 0.85 5.81 -7.27
C LEU A 161 -0.12 6.88 -6.82
N GLN A 162 -0.79 6.65 -5.67
CA GLN A 162 -1.59 7.65 -4.97
C GLN A 162 -1.03 7.84 -3.55
N LEU A 163 -1.01 9.07 -3.08
CA LEU A 163 -0.74 9.41 -1.69
C LEU A 163 -2.06 9.83 -1.05
N TYR A 164 -2.66 8.96 -0.23
CA TYR A 164 -3.93 9.24 0.43
C TYR A 164 -3.78 10.41 1.39
N THR A 165 -4.49 11.49 1.08
CA THR A 165 -4.35 12.78 1.76
C THR A 165 -5.65 13.23 2.40
N GLU A 166 -5.61 13.49 3.71
CA GLU A 166 -6.63 14.22 4.45
C GLU A 166 -6.17 15.65 4.71
N HIS A 167 -4.96 15.83 5.27
CA HIS A 167 -4.40 17.10 5.72
C HIS A 167 -2.88 17.23 5.48
N THR A 168 -2.23 16.23 4.93
CA THR A 168 -0.77 16.12 4.84
C THR A 168 -0.16 16.75 3.58
N PHE A 169 -0.83 17.74 3.01
CA PHE A 169 -0.26 18.68 2.03
C PHE A 169 -0.18 20.07 2.67
N ALA A 170 0.88 20.84 2.36
CA ALA A 170 1.17 22.14 2.97
C ALA A 170 0.31 23.27 2.36
N TYR A 171 -1.01 23.21 2.55
CA TYR A 171 -1.94 24.22 2.07
C TYR A 171 -1.69 25.59 2.67
N SER A 172 -1.73 26.63 1.84
CA SER A 172 -1.47 28.01 2.24
C SER A 172 -2.46 28.47 3.30
N GLY A 173 -1.95 29.07 4.38
CA GLY A 173 -2.78 29.61 5.47
C GLY A 173 -3.38 28.56 6.42
N ALA A 174 -3.14 27.26 6.21
CA ALA A 174 -3.69 26.17 7.00
C ALA A 174 -2.67 25.50 7.94
N SER A 175 -1.61 26.20 8.34
CA SER A 175 -0.54 25.62 9.17
C SER A 175 -1.01 25.09 10.53
N ALA A 176 -2.12 25.56 11.07
CA ALA A 176 -2.74 25.00 12.26
C ALA A 176 -3.22 23.56 12.06
N VAL A 177 -3.57 23.18 10.82
CA VAL A 177 -4.07 21.84 10.45
C VAL A 177 -2.95 20.85 10.22
N TRP A 178 -1.92 21.24 9.47
CA TRP A 178 -0.86 20.35 9.01
C TRP A 178 0.49 20.53 9.71
N GLY A 179 0.65 21.55 10.56
CA GLY A 179 1.95 21.97 11.10
C GLY A 179 2.72 20.87 11.83
N GLU A 180 2.02 19.96 12.52
CA GLU A 180 2.63 18.84 13.24
C GLU A 180 2.74 17.56 12.38
N ALA A 181 2.13 17.54 11.19
CA ALA A 181 2.09 16.36 10.32
C ALA A 181 3.31 16.21 9.40
N SER A 182 4.20 17.18 9.31
CA SER A 182 5.31 17.21 8.33
C SER A 182 4.83 16.98 6.90
N PRO A 183 3.93 17.82 6.36
CA PRO A 183 3.24 17.59 5.10
C PRO A 183 4.19 17.63 3.89
N TRP A 184 3.70 17.15 2.75
CA TRP A 184 4.35 17.38 1.47
C TRP A 184 4.17 18.81 1.02
N THR A 185 5.25 19.44 0.53
CA THR A 185 5.18 20.74 -0.13
C THR A 185 4.89 20.60 -1.63
N ALA A 186 4.46 21.69 -2.27
CA ALA A 186 4.25 21.75 -3.71
C ALA A 186 5.51 21.34 -4.49
N GLU A 187 6.68 21.84 -4.09
CA GLU A 187 7.96 21.55 -4.74
C GLU A 187 8.34 20.07 -4.61
N GLU A 188 8.09 19.45 -3.45
CA GLU A 188 8.36 18.04 -3.23
C GLU A 188 7.42 17.14 -4.04
N ILE A 189 6.12 17.48 -4.10
CA ILE A 189 5.16 16.76 -4.96
C ILE A 189 5.59 16.86 -6.42
N GLN A 190 5.94 18.06 -6.91
CA GLN A 190 6.44 18.23 -8.28
C GLN A 190 7.73 17.44 -8.55
N ALA A 191 8.62 17.32 -7.54
CA ALA A 191 9.83 16.51 -7.67
C ALA A 191 9.50 15.03 -7.77
N LEU A 192 8.61 14.53 -6.91
CA LEU A 192 8.13 13.15 -6.93
C LEU A 192 7.38 12.84 -8.23
N ASP A 193 6.52 13.74 -8.70
CA ASP A 193 5.74 13.58 -9.93
C ASP A 193 6.66 13.45 -11.15
N ARG A 194 7.68 14.30 -11.27
CA ARG A 194 8.70 14.17 -12.35
C ARG A 194 9.48 12.86 -12.24
N HIS A 195 9.84 12.44 -11.02
CA HIS A 195 10.54 11.18 -10.79
C HIS A 195 9.66 9.98 -11.18
N ALA A 196 8.40 9.96 -10.76
CA ALA A 196 7.42 8.94 -11.09
C ALA A 196 7.21 8.85 -12.62
N ALA A 197 6.99 9.97 -13.29
CA ALA A 197 6.82 10.03 -14.75
C ALA A 197 8.06 9.49 -15.49
N SER A 198 9.28 9.77 -15.02
CA SER A 198 10.51 9.23 -15.62
C SER A 198 10.58 7.70 -15.54
N HIS A 199 9.95 7.09 -14.52
CA HIS A 199 9.84 5.65 -14.34
C HIS A 199 8.59 5.02 -14.96
N GLY A 200 7.69 5.85 -15.55
CA GLY A 200 6.43 5.39 -16.17
C GLY A 200 5.30 5.16 -15.17
N ILE A 201 5.40 5.78 -14.02
CA ILE A 201 4.35 5.78 -13.00
C ILE A 201 3.63 7.14 -13.03
N GLU A 202 2.31 7.11 -13.11
CA GLU A 202 1.46 8.28 -12.93
C GLU A 202 1.23 8.53 -11.45
N LEU A 203 1.65 9.69 -10.95
CA LEU A 203 1.32 10.15 -9.60
C LEU A 203 -0.05 10.83 -9.66
N ILE A 204 -1.08 10.19 -9.05
CA ILE A 204 -2.44 10.69 -9.06
C ILE A 204 -2.71 11.44 -7.75
N PRO A 205 -3.15 12.71 -7.80
CA PRO A 205 -3.55 13.44 -6.61
C PRO A 205 -4.72 12.73 -5.90
N ASN A 206 -4.67 12.75 -4.57
CA ASN A 206 -5.72 12.20 -3.71
C ASN A 206 -5.99 13.21 -2.59
N GLN A 207 -7.26 13.58 -2.39
CA GLN A 207 -7.68 14.50 -1.34
C GLN A 207 -9.07 14.13 -0.84
N GLN A 208 -9.16 13.76 0.40
CA GLN A 208 -10.45 13.54 1.06
C GLN A 208 -11.33 14.79 1.01
N SER A 209 -12.60 14.59 0.62
CA SER A 209 -13.49 15.70 0.27
C SER A 209 -14.88 15.60 0.89
N PHE A 210 -15.14 14.62 1.78
CA PHE A 210 -16.43 14.52 2.49
C PHE A 210 -16.23 14.04 3.93
N GLY A 211 -16.04 12.72 4.16
CA GLY A 211 -15.62 12.16 5.43
C GLY A 211 -14.11 12.38 5.69
N HIS A 212 -13.61 11.91 6.82
CA HIS A 212 -12.19 11.93 7.18
C HIS A 212 -11.55 13.34 7.21
N LEU A 213 -12.33 14.37 7.48
CA LEU A 213 -11.85 15.75 7.56
C LEU A 213 -11.69 16.25 9.00
N HIS A 214 -11.69 15.36 10.00
CA HIS A 214 -11.61 15.72 11.42
C HIS A 214 -10.40 16.62 11.74
N ARG A 215 -9.24 16.37 11.14
CA ARG A 215 -8.03 17.20 11.32
C ARG A 215 -8.22 18.65 10.86
N TRP A 216 -9.13 18.90 9.92
CA TRP A 216 -9.53 20.25 9.52
C TRP A 216 -10.59 20.81 10.46
N LEU A 217 -11.63 20.03 10.72
CA LEU A 217 -12.86 20.47 11.35
C LEU A 217 -12.75 20.75 12.86
N VAL A 218 -11.65 20.37 13.51
CA VAL A 218 -11.33 20.75 14.88
C VAL A 218 -10.69 22.14 15.00
N HIS A 219 -10.35 22.78 13.89
CA HIS A 219 -9.69 24.08 13.86
C HIS A 219 -10.62 25.20 13.33
N SER A 220 -10.56 26.38 13.97
CA SER A 220 -11.15 27.59 13.41
C SER A 220 -10.27 28.06 12.21
N PRO A 221 -10.86 28.46 11.06
CA PRO A 221 -12.27 28.71 10.82
C PRO A 221 -13.06 27.51 10.22
N TYR A 222 -12.51 26.32 10.18
CA TYR A 222 -13.09 25.15 9.46
C TYR A 222 -14.21 24.45 10.25
N GLU A 223 -14.24 24.60 11.58
CA GLU A 223 -15.24 23.98 12.47
C GLU A 223 -16.69 24.22 12.05
N GLN A 224 -16.93 25.39 11.47
CA GLN A 224 -18.27 25.75 10.97
C GLN A 224 -18.71 24.94 9.75
N LEU A 225 -17.78 24.27 9.05
CA LEU A 225 -18.09 23.41 7.89
C LEU A 225 -18.57 22.02 8.31
N ALA A 226 -18.31 21.61 9.56
CA ALA A 226 -18.67 20.28 10.03
C ALA A 226 -20.17 20.00 9.92
N GLU A 227 -20.54 18.79 9.51
CA GLU A 227 -21.90 18.26 9.55
C GLU A 227 -22.43 18.26 11.00
N VAL A 228 -21.61 17.76 11.94
CA VAL A 228 -21.88 17.75 13.38
C VAL A 228 -20.72 18.46 14.11
N PRO A 229 -20.79 19.78 14.33
CA PRO A 229 -19.71 20.56 14.96
C PRO A 229 -19.33 20.09 16.38
N GLU A 230 -20.30 19.60 17.16
CA GLU A 230 -20.08 19.02 18.48
C GLU A 230 -19.47 17.62 18.44
N GLY A 231 -19.29 17.08 17.25
CA GLY A 231 -18.72 15.77 16.99
C GLY A 231 -19.65 14.59 17.27
N VAL A 232 -19.29 13.46 16.69
CA VAL A 232 -19.91 12.14 16.91
C VAL A 232 -18.87 11.15 17.39
N VAL A 233 -19.32 10.10 18.08
CA VAL A 233 -18.48 8.91 18.28
C VAL A 233 -18.53 8.10 17.00
N HIS A 234 -17.41 8.00 16.30
CA HIS A 234 -17.32 7.22 15.06
C HIS A 234 -16.44 5.97 15.27
N PRO A 235 -16.51 4.96 14.38
CA PRO A 235 -15.86 3.67 14.59
C PRO A 235 -14.33 3.73 14.81
N PHE A 236 -13.67 4.80 14.35
CA PHE A 236 -12.21 4.92 14.34
C PHE A 236 -11.64 5.67 15.54
N HIS A 237 -12.48 6.38 16.31
CA HIS A 237 -11.99 7.19 17.43
C HIS A 237 -12.91 7.07 18.66
N PRO A 238 -12.35 6.86 19.87
CA PRO A 238 -13.15 6.64 21.08
C PRO A 238 -13.83 7.92 21.61
N THR A 239 -13.34 9.10 21.23
CA THR A 239 -13.91 10.37 21.65
C THR A 239 -14.72 11.01 20.51
N LYS A 240 -15.68 11.87 20.88
CA LYS A 240 -16.45 12.63 19.90
C LYS A 240 -15.57 13.59 19.13
N GLN A 241 -15.64 13.51 17.80
CA GLN A 241 -14.96 14.44 16.90
C GLN A 241 -15.89 14.79 15.73
N PRO A 242 -15.79 16.00 15.15
CA PRO A 242 -16.40 16.28 13.86
C PRO A 242 -15.71 15.41 12.80
N PHE A 243 -16.46 14.90 11.82
CA PHE A 243 -15.90 13.92 10.88
C PHE A 243 -16.11 14.31 9.42
N SER A 244 -17.36 14.57 9.00
CA SER A 244 -17.69 14.99 7.63
C SER A 244 -17.97 16.48 7.54
N ILE A 245 -17.73 17.07 6.36
CA ILE A 245 -18.23 18.43 6.07
C ILE A 245 -19.71 18.38 5.70
N CYS A 246 -20.43 19.48 5.97
CA CYS A 246 -21.85 19.58 5.68
C CYS A 246 -22.10 19.67 4.17
N PRO A 247 -22.82 18.73 3.54
CA PRO A 247 -23.05 18.73 2.10
C PRO A 247 -23.98 19.86 1.64
N ASN A 248 -24.85 20.34 2.52
CA ASN A 248 -25.84 21.37 2.22
C ASN A 248 -25.30 22.80 2.39
N ASP A 249 -24.09 22.97 2.93
CA ASP A 249 -23.44 24.27 3.04
C ASP A 249 -22.63 24.59 1.77
N PRO A 250 -22.99 25.63 1.00
CA PRO A 250 -22.21 26.03 -0.17
C PRO A 250 -20.76 26.40 0.16
N SER A 251 -20.43 26.65 1.44
CA SER A 251 -19.06 26.90 1.88
C SER A 251 -18.20 25.65 1.83
N SER A 252 -18.80 24.45 1.95
CA SER A 252 -18.11 23.17 1.81
C SER A 252 -17.48 23.01 0.41
N LEU A 253 -18.27 23.26 -0.64
CA LEU A 253 -17.74 23.19 -2.01
C LEU A 253 -16.72 24.31 -2.29
N ARG A 254 -16.89 25.51 -1.71
CA ARG A 254 -15.89 26.60 -1.84
C ARG A 254 -14.57 26.23 -1.15
N PHE A 255 -14.64 25.59 0.01
CA PHE A 255 -13.47 25.09 0.72
C PHE A 255 -12.73 24.03 -0.12
N LEU A 256 -13.43 23.02 -0.62
CA LEU A 256 -12.83 22.00 -1.50
C LEU A 256 -12.23 22.61 -2.77
N ALA A 257 -12.93 23.57 -3.40
CA ALA A 257 -12.40 24.29 -4.55
C ALA A 257 -11.04 24.92 -4.25
N SER A 258 -10.87 25.54 -3.07
CA SER A 258 -9.59 26.13 -2.67
C SER A 258 -8.49 25.10 -2.48
N LEU A 259 -8.80 23.91 -1.94
CA LEU A 259 -7.83 22.82 -1.82
C LEU A 259 -7.38 22.32 -3.21
N TYR A 260 -8.33 22.14 -4.13
CA TYR A 260 -8.01 21.65 -5.48
C TYR A 260 -7.20 22.69 -6.29
N ASP A 261 -7.46 23.99 -6.11
CA ASP A 261 -6.71 25.06 -6.76
C ASP A 261 -5.22 25.08 -6.34
N GLU A 262 -4.92 24.68 -5.09
CA GLU A 262 -3.54 24.59 -4.62
C GLU A 262 -2.88 23.22 -4.92
N LEU A 263 -3.63 22.13 -4.82
CA LEU A 263 -3.09 20.77 -4.95
C LEU A 263 -2.82 20.39 -6.40
N LEU A 264 -3.86 20.51 -7.27
CA LEU A 264 -3.84 19.93 -8.63
C LEU A 264 -2.72 20.46 -9.54
N PRO A 265 -2.32 21.74 -9.50
CA PRO A 265 -1.25 22.26 -10.35
C PRO A 265 0.12 21.59 -10.14
N ASN A 266 0.29 20.79 -9.09
CA ASN A 266 1.56 20.14 -8.77
C ASN A 266 1.72 18.75 -9.40
N PHE A 267 0.71 18.27 -10.14
CA PHE A 267 0.66 16.94 -10.75
C PHE A 267 0.51 17.04 -12.27
N GLN A 268 1.09 16.10 -12.99
CA GLN A 268 0.87 15.92 -14.42
C GLN A 268 -0.39 15.11 -14.71
N SER A 269 -0.87 14.32 -13.75
CA SER A 269 -2.08 13.52 -13.89
C SER A 269 -3.30 14.40 -14.11
N GLN A 270 -4.18 13.95 -14.99
CA GLN A 270 -5.52 14.53 -15.20
C GLN A 270 -6.60 13.76 -14.42
N ARG A 271 -6.22 12.97 -13.45
CA ARG A 271 -7.12 12.25 -12.53
C ARG A 271 -6.94 12.78 -11.12
N ILE A 272 -7.97 12.67 -10.30
CA ILE A 272 -7.92 12.91 -8.86
C ILE A 272 -8.84 11.94 -8.16
N ASN A 273 -8.37 11.32 -7.06
CA ASN A 273 -9.23 10.61 -6.12
C ASN A 273 -9.70 11.60 -5.04
N VAL A 274 -11.00 11.76 -4.93
CA VAL A 274 -11.64 12.74 -4.01
C VAL A 274 -12.16 12.09 -2.72
N GLY A 275 -11.96 10.79 -2.52
CA GLY A 275 -12.45 10.08 -1.35
C GLY A 275 -13.96 9.85 -1.39
N LEU A 276 -14.71 10.50 -0.54
CA LEU A 276 -16.18 10.47 -0.36
C LEU A 276 -16.71 9.21 0.35
N ASP A 277 -15.84 8.43 1.00
CA ASP A 277 -16.15 7.23 1.75
C ASP A 277 -16.64 7.53 3.18
N GLU A 278 -17.31 6.53 3.76
CA GLU A 278 -17.57 6.39 5.20
C GLU A 278 -18.22 7.61 5.88
N THR A 279 -19.20 8.24 5.24
CA THR A 279 -19.87 9.43 5.75
C THR A 279 -20.90 9.09 6.86
N PHE A 280 -20.44 8.56 8.00
CA PHE A 280 -21.29 8.03 9.09
C PHE A 280 -22.18 9.06 9.75
N ASP A 281 -21.76 10.32 9.78
CA ASP A 281 -22.46 11.43 10.44
C ASP A 281 -23.42 12.18 9.52
N LEU A 282 -23.51 11.79 8.25
CA LEU A 282 -24.45 12.38 7.29
C LEU A 282 -25.90 12.22 7.78
N GLY A 283 -26.59 13.32 7.95
CA GLY A 283 -27.95 13.36 8.46
C GLY A 283 -28.07 13.35 10.00
N LEU A 284 -26.94 13.39 10.72
CA LEU A 284 -26.98 13.49 12.18
C LEU A 284 -26.90 14.94 12.68
N GLY A 285 -26.56 15.90 11.83
CA GLY A 285 -26.36 17.30 12.17
C GLY A 285 -27.14 18.27 11.27
N LYS A 286 -26.39 19.11 10.57
CA LYS A 286 -26.95 20.20 9.75
C LYS A 286 -27.79 19.72 8.57
N SER A 287 -27.46 18.57 8.00
CA SER A 287 -28.21 17.99 6.87
C SER A 287 -29.40 17.13 7.28
N LYS A 288 -29.69 17.02 8.58
CA LYS A 288 -30.70 16.10 9.13
C LYS A 288 -32.08 16.25 8.47
N GLU A 289 -32.62 17.47 8.41
CA GLU A 289 -33.96 17.71 7.83
C GLU A 289 -34.02 17.31 6.34
N GLU A 290 -32.92 17.54 5.61
CA GLU A 290 -32.84 17.19 4.19
C GLU A 290 -32.74 15.69 3.99
N VAL A 291 -31.95 15.00 4.81
CA VAL A 291 -31.84 13.54 4.81
C VAL A 291 -33.16 12.87 5.22
N GLU A 292 -33.84 13.39 6.25
CA GLU A 292 -35.18 12.89 6.64
C GLU A 292 -36.23 13.07 5.52
N ARG A 293 -36.09 14.12 4.72
CA ARG A 293 -37.04 14.42 3.62
C ARG A 293 -36.74 13.61 2.35
N ARG A 294 -35.46 13.37 1.99
CA ARG A 294 -35.04 12.82 0.69
C ARG A 294 -34.35 11.48 0.76
N GLY A 295 -33.85 11.12 1.91
CA GLY A 295 -32.95 9.98 2.09
C GLY A 295 -31.46 10.33 1.98
N VAL A 296 -30.61 9.54 2.65
CA VAL A 296 -29.17 9.75 2.72
C VAL A 296 -28.50 9.66 1.35
N ALA A 297 -28.92 8.71 0.51
CA ALA A 297 -28.37 8.48 -0.81
C ALA A 297 -28.53 9.68 -1.76
N GLU A 298 -29.69 10.33 -1.73
CA GLU A 298 -30.00 11.50 -2.55
C GLU A 298 -29.14 12.70 -2.16
N VAL A 299 -28.97 12.93 -0.85
CA VAL A 299 -28.15 14.04 -0.33
C VAL A 299 -26.66 13.79 -0.63
N TYR A 300 -26.20 12.55 -0.43
CA TYR A 300 -24.84 12.14 -0.80
C TYR A 300 -24.57 12.37 -2.29
N MET A 301 -25.49 11.92 -3.17
CA MET A 301 -25.32 12.04 -4.61
C MET A 301 -25.29 13.49 -5.09
N ASP A 302 -26.11 14.37 -4.52
CA ASP A 302 -26.08 15.80 -4.85
C ASP A 302 -24.71 16.41 -4.52
N PHE A 303 -24.12 16.02 -3.38
CA PHE A 303 -22.80 16.50 -3.00
C PHE A 303 -21.70 15.92 -3.91
N LEU A 304 -21.75 14.62 -4.23
CA LEU A 304 -20.86 13.99 -5.19
C LEU A 304 -20.88 14.70 -6.54
N ILE A 305 -22.08 15.05 -7.06
CA ILE A 305 -22.24 15.79 -8.31
C ILE A 305 -21.61 17.19 -8.19
N GLY A 306 -21.75 17.85 -7.05
CA GLY A 306 -21.10 19.13 -6.78
C GLY A 306 -19.57 19.03 -6.81
N VAL A 307 -19.00 18.02 -6.16
CA VAL A 307 -17.55 17.74 -6.18
C VAL A 307 -17.06 17.38 -7.59
N HIS A 308 -17.83 16.55 -8.31
CA HIS A 308 -17.53 16.24 -9.71
C HIS A 308 -17.47 17.51 -10.57
N GLY A 309 -18.38 18.46 -10.36
CA GLY A 309 -18.36 19.75 -11.04
C GLY A 309 -17.04 20.49 -10.79
N LEU A 310 -16.58 20.56 -9.53
CA LEU A 310 -15.30 21.21 -9.19
C LEU A 310 -14.10 20.55 -9.88
N VAL A 311 -14.10 19.22 -9.96
CA VAL A 311 -13.04 18.44 -10.61
C VAL A 311 -13.05 18.66 -12.13
N SER A 312 -14.24 18.58 -12.75
CA SER A 312 -14.41 18.73 -14.19
C SER A 312 -14.08 20.15 -14.69
N ASP A 313 -14.46 21.19 -13.93
CA ASP A 313 -14.13 22.58 -14.23
C ASP A 313 -12.61 22.84 -14.28
N ARG A 314 -11.82 21.98 -13.59
CA ARG A 314 -10.36 21.99 -13.59
C ARG A 314 -9.74 21.06 -14.64
N GLY A 315 -10.56 20.44 -15.49
CA GLY A 315 -10.10 19.55 -16.57
C GLY A 315 -9.64 18.16 -16.10
N HIS A 316 -10.03 17.75 -14.88
CA HIS A 316 -9.67 16.47 -14.32
C HIS A 316 -10.82 15.45 -14.36
N LYS A 317 -10.47 14.17 -14.25
CA LYS A 317 -11.41 13.05 -14.08
C LYS A 317 -11.44 12.63 -12.61
N MET A 318 -12.63 12.42 -12.09
CA MET A 318 -12.86 12.08 -10.69
C MET A 318 -12.79 10.58 -10.47
N GLN A 319 -11.97 10.15 -9.52
CA GLN A 319 -12.05 8.86 -8.84
C GLN A 319 -12.67 9.07 -7.44
N PHE A 320 -13.42 8.09 -6.93
CA PHE A 320 -14.03 8.15 -5.59
C PHE A 320 -14.29 6.75 -5.05
N TRP A 321 -14.34 6.57 -3.73
CA TRP A 321 -14.66 5.28 -3.12
C TRP A 321 -16.13 4.92 -3.26
N ALA A 322 -16.42 3.66 -3.57
CA ALA A 322 -17.73 3.22 -4.05
C ALA A 322 -18.69 2.73 -2.95
N ASP A 323 -18.26 2.65 -1.68
CA ASP A 323 -19.02 2.03 -0.59
C ASP A 323 -20.45 2.58 -0.44
N ILE A 324 -20.61 3.90 -0.48
CA ILE A 324 -21.94 4.52 -0.31
C ILE A 324 -22.87 4.18 -1.48
N ILE A 325 -22.38 4.27 -2.74
CA ILE A 325 -23.23 3.97 -3.91
C ILE A 325 -23.53 2.47 -4.05
N LEU A 326 -22.68 1.60 -3.54
CA LEU A 326 -22.93 0.15 -3.52
C LEU A 326 -23.99 -0.23 -2.49
N ASN A 327 -24.06 0.49 -1.38
CA ASN A 327 -25.14 0.36 -0.40
C ASN A 327 -26.48 0.96 -0.90
N HIS A 328 -26.43 1.80 -1.94
CA HIS A 328 -27.56 2.53 -2.51
C HIS A 328 -27.56 2.42 -4.05
N PRO A 329 -27.73 1.21 -4.62
CA PRO A 329 -27.63 1.02 -6.07
C PRO A 329 -28.69 1.80 -6.87
N GLU A 330 -29.78 2.24 -6.23
CA GLU A 330 -30.82 3.07 -6.85
C GLU A 330 -30.33 4.43 -7.34
N VAL A 331 -29.20 4.95 -6.83
CA VAL A 331 -28.65 6.24 -7.26
C VAL A 331 -27.57 6.11 -8.34
N LEU A 332 -27.18 4.89 -8.75
CA LEU A 332 -26.13 4.67 -9.77
C LEU A 332 -26.43 5.36 -11.10
N GLU A 333 -27.72 5.41 -11.51
CA GLU A 333 -28.13 6.08 -12.75
C GLU A 333 -27.87 7.61 -12.74
N ARG A 334 -27.69 8.20 -11.55
CA ARG A 334 -27.39 9.64 -11.38
C ARG A 334 -25.90 9.96 -11.43
N LEU A 335 -25.05 8.93 -11.39
CA LEU A 335 -23.60 9.12 -11.37
C LEU A 335 -23.14 9.88 -12.64
N PRO A 336 -22.39 10.99 -12.51
CA PRO A 336 -21.90 11.73 -13.66
C PRO A 336 -21.03 10.85 -14.56
N SER A 337 -21.17 11.01 -15.87
CA SER A 337 -20.36 10.29 -16.83
C SER A 337 -18.88 10.65 -16.69
N GLY A 338 -18.01 9.65 -16.82
CA GLY A 338 -16.56 9.83 -16.74
C GLY A 338 -15.98 9.73 -15.33
N CYS A 339 -16.79 9.55 -14.30
CA CYS A 339 -16.31 9.13 -12.98
C CYS A 339 -15.74 7.71 -13.02
N GLU A 340 -14.77 7.44 -12.18
CA GLU A 340 -14.20 6.12 -11.95
C GLU A 340 -14.41 5.74 -10.47
N ALA A 341 -15.27 4.74 -10.24
CA ALA A 341 -15.54 4.24 -8.91
C ALA A 341 -14.39 3.34 -8.42
N VAL A 342 -14.03 3.41 -7.16
CA VAL A 342 -13.01 2.56 -6.55
C VAL A 342 -13.70 1.64 -5.54
N LEU A 343 -13.91 0.38 -5.94
CA LEU A 343 -14.50 -0.67 -5.13
C LEU A 343 -13.44 -1.21 -4.18
N TRP A 344 -13.60 -1.01 -2.88
CA TRP A 344 -12.67 -1.52 -1.89
C TRP A 344 -13.24 -2.67 -1.04
N GLY A 345 -12.37 -3.58 -0.62
CA GLY A 345 -12.69 -4.66 0.29
C GLY A 345 -11.43 -5.42 0.66
N TYR A 346 -11.20 -5.63 1.97
CA TYR A 346 -9.89 -6.03 2.49
C TYR A 346 -9.85 -7.41 3.12
N GLU A 347 -11.01 -8.05 3.31
CA GLU A 347 -11.06 -9.43 3.80
C GLU A 347 -11.02 -10.43 2.63
N ALA A 348 -10.50 -11.61 2.91
CA ALA A 348 -10.37 -12.70 1.93
C ALA A 348 -11.71 -13.11 1.32
N ASP A 349 -12.77 -13.04 2.12
CA ASP A 349 -14.14 -13.42 1.78
C ASP A 349 -15.04 -12.25 1.37
N HIS A 350 -14.48 -11.02 1.27
CA HIS A 350 -15.24 -9.85 0.81
C HIS A 350 -15.87 -10.13 -0.57
N PRO A 351 -17.16 -9.82 -0.78
CA PRO A 351 -17.90 -10.20 -1.99
C PRO A 351 -17.58 -9.34 -3.22
N LEU A 352 -16.28 -9.13 -3.52
CA LEU A 352 -15.79 -8.25 -4.60
C LEU A 352 -16.41 -8.56 -5.96
N ASP A 353 -16.58 -9.85 -6.32
CA ASP A 353 -17.16 -10.22 -7.61
C ASP A 353 -18.65 -9.79 -7.72
N LYS A 354 -19.41 -9.92 -6.63
CA LYS A 354 -20.81 -9.49 -6.59
C LYS A 354 -20.94 -7.97 -6.71
N GLU A 355 -20.13 -7.23 -5.96
CA GLU A 355 -20.16 -5.76 -5.96
C GLU A 355 -19.66 -5.20 -7.29
N ALA A 356 -18.58 -5.79 -7.86
CA ALA A 356 -18.11 -5.46 -9.19
C ALA A 356 -19.16 -5.70 -10.28
N SER A 357 -20.01 -6.76 -10.14
CA SER A 357 -21.09 -6.98 -11.11
C SER A 357 -22.15 -5.85 -11.08
N LEU A 358 -22.43 -5.24 -9.91
CA LEU A 358 -23.36 -4.12 -9.83
C LEU A 358 -22.85 -2.90 -10.60
N LEU A 359 -21.55 -2.60 -10.47
CA LEU A 359 -20.91 -1.50 -11.21
C LEU A 359 -20.85 -1.80 -12.71
N GLN A 360 -20.51 -3.05 -13.09
CA GLN A 360 -20.50 -3.49 -14.48
C GLN A 360 -21.88 -3.37 -15.12
N ASP A 361 -22.93 -3.86 -14.46
CA ASP A 361 -24.31 -3.84 -14.95
C ASP A 361 -24.84 -2.40 -15.10
N ALA A 362 -24.39 -1.49 -14.22
CA ALA A 362 -24.69 -0.07 -14.31
C ALA A 362 -23.81 0.70 -15.34
N GLY A 363 -22.86 0.04 -16.00
CA GLY A 363 -21.96 0.65 -16.97
C GLY A 363 -20.98 1.67 -16.36
N VAL A 364 -20.72 1.58 -15.06
CA VAL A 364 -19.77 2.43 -14.34
C VAL A 364 -18.35 1.95 -14.59
N ASN A 365 -17.43 2.87 -14.92
CA ASN A 365 -16.00 2.55 -14.94
C ASN A 365 -15.47 2.42 -13.51
N PHE A 366 -14.70 1.37 -13.20
CA PHE A 366 -14.25 1.12 -11.84
C PHE A 366 -12.90 0.45 -11.74
N LEU A 367 -12.23 0.68 -10.60
CA LEU A 367 -11.09 -0.08 -10.10
C LEU A 367 -11.54 -0.97 -8.94
N ILE A 368 -10.80 -2.05 -8.69
CA ILE A 368 -10.93 -2.81 -7.45
C ILE A 368 -9.71 -2.51 -6.57
N ALA A 369 -9.97 -2.22 -5.29
CA ALA A 369 -8.96 -1.86 -4.32
C ALA A 369 -8.84 -2.91 -3.20
N PRO A 370 -8.00 -3.94 -3.40
CA PRO A 370 -7.59 -4.85 -2.33
C PRO A 370 -6.57 -4.17 -1.41
N GLY A 371 -6.29 -4.81 -0.26
CA GLY A 371 -5.35 -4.30 0.73
C GLY A 371 -4.08 -5.13 0.88
N THR A 372 -3.01 -4.48 1.37
CA THR A 372 -1.77 -5.17 1.80
C THR A 372 -1.99 -6.03 3.05
N SER A 373 -3.08 -5.81 3.79
CA SER A 373 -3.37 -6.44 5.08
C SER A 373 -2.26 -6.24 6.14
N SER A 374 -1.53 -5.13 6.04
CA SER A 374 -0.41 -4.80 6.93
C SER A 374 -0.85 -3.99 8.15
N TRP A 375 -1.88 -3.16 8.02
CA TRP A 375 -2.39 -2.29 9.08
C TRP A 375 -3.16 -3.06 10.16
N GLN A 376 -3.30 -2.44 11.33
CA GLN A 376 -3.89 -3.07 12.52
C GLN A 376 -3.30 -4.47 12.78
N SER A 377 -2.02 -4.61 12.46
CA SER A 377 -1.18 -5.77 12.73
C SER A 377 0.27 -5.31 12.94
N PHE A 378 1.12 -6.13 13.51
CA PHE A 378 2.56 -5.86 13.56
C PHE A 378 3.29 -6.60 12.43
N GLY A 379 2.92 -7.85 12.18
CA GLY A 379 3.55 -8.73 11.20
C GLY A 379 2.78 -8.93 9.90
N GLY A 380 1.65 -8.25 9.70
CA GLY A 380 0.73 -8.49 8.59
C GLY A 380 -0.29 -9.60 8.86
N ARG A 381 -1.12 -9.89 7.85
CA ARG A 381 -2.08 -11.00 7.80
C ARG A 381 -1.90 -11.72 6.46
N THR A 382 -0.89 -12.60 6.40
CA THR A 382 -0.39 -13.18 5.13
C THR A 382 -1.47 -13.87 4.32
N ASP A 383 -2.25 -14.79 4.93
CA ASP A 383 -3.23 -15.58 4.20
C ASP A 383 -4.40 -14.72 3.72
N ASN A 384 -4.82 -13.75 4.54
CA ASN A 384 -5.82 -12.76 4.13
C ASN A 384 -5.31 -11.90 2.96
N CYS A 385 -4.07 -11.41 3.02
CA CYS A 385 -3.46 -10.61 1.94
C CYS A 385 -3.47 -11.37 0.62
N ILE A 386 -2.95 -12.59 0.60
CA ILE A 386 -2.86 -13.42 -0.61
C ILE A 386 -4.25 -13.73 -1.18
N ALA A 387 -5.18 -14.13 -0.33
CA ALA A 387 -6.53 -14.49 -0.75
C ALA A 387 -7.34 -13.28 -1.25
N ASN A 388 -7.27 -12.15 -0.55
CA ASN A 388 -7.92 -10.91 -0.95
C ASN A 388 -7.42 -10.40 -2.30
N LEU A 389 -6.09 -10.37 -2.51
CA LEU A 389 -5.48 -9.97 -3.77
C LEU A 389 -5.88 -10.90 -4.93
N ARG A 390 -5.91 -12.21 -4.70
CA ARG A 390 -6.36 -13.19 -5.71
C ARG A 390 -7.84 -13.01 -6.06
N SER A 391 -8.70 -12.81 -5.07
CA SER A 391 -10.12 -12.51 -5.25
C SER A 391 -10.30 -11.23 -6.07
N ALA A 392 -9.62 -10.15 -5.70
CA ALA A 392 -9.68 -8.85 -6.39
C ALA A 392 -9.22 -8.94 -7.85
N SER A 393 -8.09 -9.62 -8.11
CA SER A 393 -7.57 -9.81 -9.49
C SER A 393 -8.53 -10.64 -10.34
N SER A 394 -9.12 -11.69 -9.76
CA SER A 394 -10.12 -12.52 -10.44
C SER A 394 -11.37 -11.71 -10.80
N ALA A 395 -11.92 -10.96 -9.83
CA ALA A 395 -13.08 -10.11 -10.04
C ALA A 395 -12.79 -9.01 -11.07
N ALA A 396 -11.62 -8.36 -11.00
CA ALA A 396 -11.24 -7.31 -11.95
C ALA A 396 -11.24 -7.82 -13.40
N ARG A 397 -10.62 -8.97 -13.63
CA ARG A 397 -10.56 -9.57 -14.98
C ARG A 397 -11.92 -10.07 -15.48
N SER A 398 -12.71 -10.70 -14.60
CA SER A 398 -14.03 -11.27 -14.98
C SER A 398 -15.10 -10.21 -15.20
N ARG A 399 -15.01 -9.07 -14.49
CA ARG A 399 -16.01 -7.99 -14.51
C ARG A 399 -15.59 -6.77 -15.33
N GLY A 400 -14.42 -6.81 -15.98
CA GLY A 400 -13.96 -5.74 -16.84
C GLY A 400 -13.60 -4.47 -16.08
N ALA A 401 -13.10 -4.57 -14.86
CA ALA A 401 -12.54 -3.43 -14.13
C ALA A 401 -11.37 -2.83 -14.89
N ALA A 402 -11.18 -1.53 -14.78
CA ALA A 402 -10.05 -0.82 -15.37
C ALA A 402 -8.70 -1.24 -14.76
N GLY A 403 -8.69 -1.81 -13.55
CA GLY A 403 -7.47 -2.29 -12.90
C GLY A 403 -7.60 -2.55 -11.41
N LEU A 404 -6.42 -2.66 -10.76
CA LEU A 404 -6.27 -2.76 -9.32
C LEU A 404 -5.61 -1.51 -8.74
N LEU A 405 -6.06 -1.11 -7.54
CA LEU A 405 -5.41 -0.11 -6.69
C LEU A 405 -5.12 -0.76 -5.33
N ILE A 406 -3.90 -1.25 -5.13
CA ILE A 406 -3.49 -1.93 -3.89
C ILE A 406 -3.34 -0.88 -2.80
N THR A 407 -4.13 -0.97 -1.74
CA THR A 407 -4.11 0.01 -0.65
C THR A 407 -3.24 -0.43 0.52
N ASP A 408 -2.53 0.54 1.11
CA ASP A 408 -1.69 0.35 2.29
C ASP A 408 -2.06 1.40 3.34
N TRP A 409 -2.86 0.98 4.34
CA TRP A 409 -3.40 1.89 5.36
C TRP A 409 -2.50 1.99 6.60
N GLY A 410 -2.64 3.10 7.32
CA GLY A 410 -1.89 3.39 8.54
C GLY A 410 -2.72 3.40 9.82
N ASP A 411 -3.86 2.76 9.81
CA ASP A 411 -4.81 2.75 10.93
C ASP A 411 -4.15 2.47 12.27
N ARG A 412 -4.54 3.21 13.31
CA ARG A 412 -4.04 3.03 14.67
C ARG A 412 -2.54 3.32 14.84
N GLY A 413 -2.07 4.41 14.21
CA GLY A 413 -0.73 4.93 14.47
C GLY A 413 0.35 4.45 13.52
N HIS A 414 -0.01 3.72 12.47
CA HIS A 414 0.90 3.24 11.44
C HIS A 414 2.16 2.55 12.01
N ILE A 415 1.93 1.66 12.99
CA ILE A 415 3.02 1.03 13.77
C ILE A 415 3.78 0.01 12.92
N GLN A 416 3.09 -0.68 11.99
CA GLN A 416 3.73 -1.67 11.12
C GLN A 416 4.86 -1.06 10.28
N PRO A 417 6.02 -1.70 10.19
CA PRO A 417 7.10 -1.22 9.34
C PRO A 417 6.84 -1.55 7.86
N LEU A 418 7.39 -0.74 6.95
CA LEU A 418 7.20 -0.85 5.50
C LEU A 418 7.44 -2.27 4.92
N PRO A 419 8.43 -3.07 5.34
CA PRO A 419 8.63 -4.42 4.82
C PRO A 419 7.43 -5.36 4.95
N ILE A 420 6.52 -5.11 5.90
CA ILE A 420 5.30 -5.91 6.07
C ILE A 420 4.35 -5.73 4.87
N SER A 421 4.34 -4.56 4.25
CA SER A 421 3.50 -4.26 3.09
C SER A 421 4.08 -4.79 1.76
N TYR A 422 5.35 -5.20 1.72
CA TYR A 422 5.99 -5.68 0.50
C TYR A 422 5.28 -6.88 -0.13
N LEU A 423 4.76 -7.79 0.69
CA LEU A 423 3.96 -8.93 0.20
C LEU A 423 2.78 -8.44 -0.66
N GLY A 424 1.99 -7.50 -0.12
CA GLY A 424 0.81 -6.98 -0.80
C GLY A 424 1.16 -6.27 -2.11
N PHE A 425 2.18 -5.41 -2.09
CA PHE A 425 2.61 -4.69 -3.28
C PHE A 425 3.13 -5.62 -4.37
N LEU A 426 4.03 -6.53 -4.02
CA LEU A 426 4.69 -7.41 -4.97
C LEU A 426 3.72 -8.42 -5.58
N HIS A 427 2.97 -9.14 -4.75
CA HIS A 427 2.03 -10.15 -5.22
C HIS A 427 0.85 -9.51 -5.97
N GLY A 428 0.39 -8.34 -5.52
CA GLY A 428 -0.61 -7.54 -6.23
C GLY A 428 -0.14 -7.07 -7.60
N ALA A 429 1.12 -6.67 -7.74
CA ALA A 429 1.72 -6.30 -9.03
C ALA A 429 1.73 -7.49 -10.01
N GLU A 430 2.13 -8.68 -9.55
CA GLU A 430 2.10 -9.89 -10.37
C GLU A 430 0.68 -10.27 -10.79
N LEU A 431 -0.27 -10.24 -9.86
CA LEU A 431 -1.67 -10.54 -10.12
C LEU A 431 -2.34 -9.57 -11.09
N ALA A 432 -1.94 -8.30 -11.06
CA ALA A 432 -2.45 -7.28 -11.97
C ALA A 432 -1.85 -7.40 -13.38
N TRP A 433 -0.61 -7.86 -13.49
CA TRP A 433 0.08 -8.07 -14.76
C TRP A 433 -0.27 -9.41 -15.41
N ASN A 434 -0.10 -10.50 -14.65
CA ASN A 434 -0.37 -11.88 -15.10
C ASN A 434 -1.09 -12.66 -14.01
N GLY A 435 -2.40 -12.45 -13.93
CA GLY A 435 -3.22 -13.02 -12.87
C GLY A 435 -3.26 -14.54 -12.86
N SER A 436 -3.04 -15.20 -14.00
CA SER A 436 -2.95 -16.67 -14.06
C SER A 436 -1.68 -17.19 -13.39
N ALA A 437 -0.54 -16.57 -13.66
CA ALA A 437 0.73 -16.92 -13.00
C ALA A 437 0.69 -16.61 -11.50
N GLY A 438 0.27 -15.39 -11.12
CA GLY A 438 0.19 -14.97 -9.72
C GLY A 438 -0.73 -15.84 -8.88
N SER A 439 -1.89 -16.24 -9.42
CA SER A 439 -2.83 -17.11 -8.70
C SER A 439 -2.30 -18.53 -8.44
N GLY A 440 -1.35 -18.99 -9.25
CA GLY A 440 -0.72 -20.31 -9.12
C GLY A 440 0.50 -20.34 -8.21
N ARG A 441 1.01 -19.19 -7.72
CA ARG A 441 2.23 -19.14 -6.91
C ARG A 441 2.07 -19.85 -5.57
N SER A 442 3.07 -20.66 -5.24
CA SER A 442 3.25 -21.22 -3.91
C SER A 442 3.88 -20.20 -2.96
N ASP A 443 3.80 -20.45 -1.66
CA ASP A 443 4.47 -19.63 -0.64
C ASP A 443 5.98 -19.58 -0.82
N GLU A 444 6.59 -20.69 -1.22
CA GLU A 444 8.03 -20.76 -1.49
C GLU A 444 8.41 -19.83 -2.65
N GLU A 445 7.62 -19.82 -3.73
CA GLU A 445 7.86 -18.92 -4.87
C GLU A 445 7.65 -17.46 -4.49
N ILE A 446 6.59 -17.13 -3.75
CA ILE A 446 6.34 -15.76 -3.25
C ILE A 446 7.47 -15.32 -2.32
N GLY A 447 7.91 -16.18 -1.40
CA GLY A 447 9.04 -15.92 -0.51
C GLY A 447 10.33 -15.65 -1.28
N ALA A 448 10.63 -16.44 -2.30
CA ALA A 448 11.80 -16.24 -3.15
C ALA A 448 11.72 -14.94 -3.97
N GLN A 449 10.53 -14.57 -4.45
CA GLN A 449 10.31 -13.29 -5.13
C GLN A 449 10.51 -12.10 -4.18
N LEU A 450 10.01 -12.19 -2.93
CA LEU A 450 10.25 -11.17 -1.90
C LEU A 450 11.74 -11.00 -1.62
N ASP A 451 12.49 -12.09 -1.42
CA ASP A 451 13.94 -12.07 -1.23
C ASP A 451 14.64 -11.33 -2.37
N GLN A 452 14.30 -11.69 -3.60
CA GLN A 452 14.97 -11.20 -4.80
C GLN A 452 14.60 -9.76 -5.13
N HIS A 453 13.29 -9.45 -5.14
CA HIS A 453 12.79 -8.22 -5.76
C HIS A 453 12.44 -7.12 -4.75
N ALA A 454 12.00 -7.48 -3.53
CA ALA A 454 11.64 -6.51 -2.52
C ALA A 454 12.78 -6.24 -1.53
N PHE A 455 13.34 -7.28 -0.94
CA PHE A 455 14.44 -7.14 0.02
C PHE A 455 15.81 -6.93 -0.64
N LYS A 456 15.96 -7.32 -1.91
CA LYS A 456 17.25 -7.33 -2.63
C LYS A 456 18.31 -8.16 -1.90
N GLU A 457 17.88 -9.25 -1.30
CA GLU A 457 18.65 -10.21 -0.51
C GLU A 457 18.43 -11.65 -1.04
N PRO A 458 18.92 -11.99 -2.22
CA PRO A 458 18.63 -13.27 -2.87
C PRO A 458 18.94 -14.48 -1.97
N ASN A 459 17.98 -15.40 -1.85
CA ASN A 459 18.08 -16.64 -1.06
C ASN A 459 18.42 -16.40 0.43
N SER A 460 17.99 -15.28 1.00
CA SER A 460 18.27 -14.91 2.39
C SER A 460 17.28 -15.51 3.40
N GLY A 461 16.06 -15.84 2.93
CA GLY A 461 14.96 -16.32 3.77
C GLY A 461 14.12 -15.20 4.39
N PHE A 462 14.35 -13.92 4.05
CA PHE A 462 13.54 -12.80 4.51
C PHE A 462 12.09 -12.93 4.06
N GLY A 463 11.86 -13.33 2.80
CA GLY A 463 10.52 -13.51 2.27
C GLY A 463 9.75 -14.61 2.99
N ALA A 464 10.36 -15.79 3.17
CA ALA A 464 9.73 -16.87 3.92
C ALA A 464 9.45 -16.47 5.37
N PHE A 465 10.40 -15.75 6.01
CA PHE A 465 10.20 -15.21 7.36
C PHE A 465 9.02 -14.23 7.42
N THR A 466 8.89 -13.32 6.45
CA THR A 466 7.79 -12.35 6.39
C THR A 466 6.43 -13.03 6.25
N LEU A 467 6.33 -14.05 5.40
CA LEU A 467 5.10 -14.84 5.25
C LEU A 467 4.68 -15.52 6.56
N GLU A 468 5.62 -16.12 7.27
CA GLU A 468 5.34 -16.80 8.53
C GLU A 468 5.06 -15.82 9.68
N LEU A 469 5.72 -14.66 9.68
CA LEU A 469 5.45 -13.60 10.65
C LEU A 469 3.98 -13.15 10.57
N GLY A 470 3.47 -12.97 9.35
CA GLY A 470 2.07 -12.60 9.12
C GLY A 470 1.04 -13.69 9.44
N ARG A 471 1.48 -14.94 9.67
CA ARG A 471 0.64 -16.08 10.10
C ARG A 471 0.72 -16.37 11.60
N ALA A 472 1.65 -15.74 12.31
CA ALA A 472 1.84 -16.07 13.73
C ALA A 472 0.60 -15.81 14.59
N ALA A 473 -0.22 -14.82 14.21
CA ALA A 473 -1.48 -14.52 14.91
C ALA A 473 -2.57 -15.57 14.70
N ASP A 474 -2.51 -16.37 13.64
CA ASP A 474 -3.50 -17.42 13.34
C ASP A 474 -3.48 -18.54 14.38
N ALA A 475 -2.33 -18.69 15.07
CA ALA A 475 -2.21 -19.62 16.18
C ALA A 475 -3.13 -19.29 17.37
N CYS A 476 -3.64 -18.05 17.46
CA CYS A 476 -4.67 -17.67 18.44
C CYS A 476 -6.02 -18.39 18.16
N GLY A 477 -6.23 -18.92 16.98
CA GLY A 477 -7.43 -19.71 16.64
C GLY A 477 -8.72 -18.91 16.59
N VAL A 478 -8.65 -17.59 16.42
CA VAL A 478 -9.81 -16.69 16.36
C VAL A 478 -9.81 -15.91 15.05
N GLU A 479 -11.00 -15.65 14.52
CA GLU A 479 -11.19 -14.74 13.40
C GLU A 479 -11.27 -13.30 13.91
N ALA A 480 -10.45 -12.42 13.32
CA ALA A 480 -10.41 -11.01 13.63
C ALA A 480 -10.58 -10.20 12.35
N HIS A 481 -11.65 -9.42 12.27
CA HIS A 481 -11.99 -8.65 11.07
C HIS A 481 -11.18 -7.36 11.03
N ASN A 482 -10.47 -7.13 9.92
CA ASN A 482 -9.65 -5.95 9.65
C ASN A 482 -8.54 -5.67 10.71
N LEU A 483 -8.13 -6.68 11.45
CA LEU A 483 -7.03 -6.61 12.42
C LEU A 483 -6.43 -7.99 12.67
N SER A 484 -5.28 -8.03 13.34
CA SER A 484 -4.66 -9.26 13.83
C SER A 484 -4.96 -9.47 15.31
N ALA A 485 -5.20 -10.71 15.74
CA ALA A 485 -5.45 -11.04 17.14
C ALA A 485 -4.31 -10.58 18.06
N LEU A 486 -3.05 -10.69 17.61
CA LEU A 486 -1.87 -10.23 18.35
C LEU A 486 -1.68 -8.69 18.32
N PHE A 487 -2.41 -7.95 17.51
CA PHE A 487 -2.42 -6.49 17.57
C PHE A 487 -3.38 -5.97 18.66
N PHE A 488 -4.47 -6.69 18.92
CA PHE A 488 -5.54 -6.24 19.80
C PHE A 488 -5.09 -5.81 21.21
N PRO A 489 -4.22 -6.53 21.92
CA PRO A 489 -3.83 -6.16 23.29
C PRO A 489 -3.20 -4.77 23.40
N ILE A 490 -2.40 -4.36 22.44
CA ILE A 490 -1.72 -3.06 22.38
C ILE A 490 -2.53 -2.03 21.58
N GLY A 491 -3.08 -2.43 20.44
CA GLY A 491 -3.74 -1.51 19.51
C GLY A 491 -5.13 -1.04 19.97
N PHE A 492 -5.77 -1.77 20.89
CA PHE A 492 -7.11 -1.48 21.41
C PHE A 492 -7.14 -1.51 22.94
N PRO A 493 -6.36 -0.66 23.61
CA PRO A 493 -6.28 -0.64 25.08
C PRO A 493 -7.59 -0.20 25.74
N GLU A 494 -8.44 0.54 25.03
CA GLU A 494 -9.74 1.02 25.49
C GLU A 494 -10.83 -0.06 25.54
N HIS A 495 -10.61 -1.22 24.90
CA HIS A 495 -11.53 -2.35 24.94
C HIS A 495 -11.10 -3.38 25.97
N SER A 496 -12.03 -3.98 26.68
CA SER A 496 -11.77 -5.12 27.57
C SER A 496 -11.68 -6.45 26.80
N LEU A 497 -11.18 -7.49 27.42
CA LEU A 497 -11.35 -8.89 27.00
C LEU A 497 -12.33 -9.57 27.96
N PRO A 498 -13.29 -10.38 27.46
CA PRO A 498 -13.59 -10.64 26.04
C PRO A 498 -14.10 -9.41 25.28
N SER A 499 -13.96 -9.40 23.95
CA SER A 499 -14.37 -8.30 23.09
C SER A 499 -15.11 -8.81 21.85
N GLU A 500 -16.16 -8.08 21.44
CA GLU A 500 -16.89 -8.37 20.20
C GLU A 500 -16.03 -8.16 18.94
N ARG A 501 -14.96 -7.37 19.03
CA ARG A 501 -14.01 -7.16 17.90
C ARG A 501 -13.15 -8.38 17.61
N VAL A 502 -12.93 -9.23 18.59
CA VAL A 502 -12.13 -10.44 18.52
C VAL A 502 -12.83 -11.56 19.29
N PRO A 503 -13.97 -12.05 18.80
CA PRO A 503 -14.77 -13.05 19.48
C PRO A 503 -13.97 -14.31 19.79
N GLY A 504 -14.02 -14.77 21.03
CA GLY A 504 -13.32 -15.98 21.47
C GLY A 504 -11.84 -15.81 21.80
N LEU A 505 -11.28 -14.59 21.67
CA LEU A 505 -9.89 -14.34 22.05
C LEU A 505 -9.76 -14.40 23.58
N ASP A 506 -9.05 -15.41 24.07
CA ASP A 506 -8.88 -15.70 25.48
C ASP A 506 -7.41 -15.99 25.83
N ARG A 507 -7.16 -16.37 27.09
CA ARG A 507 -5.82 -16.72 27.54
C ARG A 507 -5.23 -17.89 26.75
N ALA A 508 -6.01 -18.93 26.46
CA ALA A 508 -5.53 -20.11 25.75
C ALA A 508 -5.11 -19.77 24.32
N SER A 509 -5.82 -18.85 23.68
CA SER A 509 -5.47 -18.28 22.36
C SER A 509 -4.07 -17.67 22.37
N PHE A 510 -3.75 -16.82 23.35
CA PHE A 510 -2.41 -16.22 23.46
C PHE A 510 -1.34 -17.23 23.83
N GLU A 511 -1.63 -18.18 24.73
CA GLU A 511 -0.68 -19.25 25.08
C GLU A 511 -0.34 -20.12 23.85
N ALA A 512 -1.29 -20.35 22.95
CA ALA A 512 -1.05 -21.09 21.69
C ALA A 512 -0.10 -20.33 20.75
N ALA A 513 -0.12 -19.00 20.74
CA ALA A 513 0.75 -18.17 19.90
C ALA A 513 2.21 -18.10 20.39
N LYS A 514 2.50 -18.41 21.66
CA LYS A 514 3.86 -18.33 22.22
C LYS A 514 4.88 -19.17 21.47
N ARG A 515 4.51 -20.39 21.12
CA ARG A 515 5.43 -21.32 20.45
C ARG A 515 5.82 -20.84 19.05
N PRO A 516 4.89 -20.49 18.14
CA PRO A 516 5.24 -19.92 16.85
C PRO A 516 6.11 -18.66 16.96
N LEU A 517 5.82 -17.77 17.91
CA LEU A 517 6.61 -16.55 18.14
C LEU A 517 8.04 -16.86 18.61
N LEU A 518 8.25 -17.91 19.41
CA LEU A 518 9.58 -18.35 19.81
C LEU A 518 10.36 -18.93 18.62
N GLU A 519 9.73 -19.80 17.83
CA GLU A 519 10.33 -20.38 16.62
C GLU A 519 10.72 -19.28 15.61
N LEU A 520 9.88 -18.25 15.45
CA LEU A 520 10.20 -17.07 14.63
C LEU A 520 11.37 -16.27 15.20
N SER A 521 11.52 -16.18 16.54
CA SER A 521 12.65 -15.47 17.16
C SER A 521 13.98 -16.17 16.84
N GLU A 522 14.01 -17.50 16.85
CA GLU A 522 15.18 -18.28 16.48
C GLU A 522 15.51 -18.10 14.98
N ARG A 523 14.51 -18.10 14.13
CA ARG A 523 14.67 -17.89 12.67
C ARG A 523 15.14 -16.48 12.37
N HIS A 524 14.54 -15.44 12.98
CA HIS A 524 15.01 -14.06 12.85
C HIS A 524 16.48 -13.92 13.23
N ALA A 525 16.89 -14.50 14.35
CA ALA A 525 18.28 -14.51 14.80
C ALA A 525 19.23 -15.25 13.82
N ALA A 526 18.71 -16.13 12.99
CA ALA A 526 19.48 -16.85 11.97
C ALA A 526 19.60 -16.11 10.63
N LEU A 527 18.76 -15.11 10.36
CA LEU A 527 18.86 -14.30 9.14
C LEU A 527 20.20 -13.57 9.08
N ARG A 528 20.77 -13.45 7.90
CA ARG A 528 22.08 -12.81 7.66
C ARG A 528 21.97 -11.83 6.51
N PRO A 529 21.60 -10.56 6.80
CA PRO A 529 21.55 -9.52 5.79
C PRO A 529 22.95 -9.29 5.18
N LYS A 530 22.98 -8.98 3.89
CA LYS A 530 24.22 -8.74 3.12
C LYS A 530 24.33 -7.29 2.66
N THR A 531 23.22 -6.57 2.67
CA THR A 531 23.11 -5.18 2.20
C THR A 531 22.62 -4.26 3.31
N ASN A 532 22.86 -2.94 3.20
CA ASN A 532 22.33 -1.96 4.15
C ASN A 532 20.79 -1.96 4.17
N ALA A 533 20.16 -2.22 3.02
CA ALA A 533 18.70 -2.34 2.93
C ALA A 533 18.20 -3.59 3.67
N GLY A 534 18.91 -4.72 3.52
CA GLY A 534 18.64 -5.94 4.27
C GLY A 534 18.84 -5.77 5.79
N GLU A 535 19.89 -5.04 6.22
CA GLU A 535 20.10 -4.73 7.64
C GLU A 535 18.95 -3.90 8.23
N LEU A 536 18.45 -2.91 7.47
CA LEU A 536 17.29 -2.13 7.88
C LEU A 536 16.04 -3.00 7.96
N ALA A 537 15.76 -3.80 6.94
CA ALA A 537 14.61 -4.72 6.93
C ALA A 537 14.68 -5.73 8.08
N HIS A 538 15.87 -6.26 8.39
CA HIS A 538 16.07 -7.14 9.55
C HIS A 538 15.67 -6.47 10.86
N LYS A 539 16.09 -5.22 11.09
CA LYS A 539 15.71 -4.45 12.29
C LYS A 539 14.21 -4.16 12.35
N GLU A 540 13.61 -3.82 11.22
CA GLU A 540 12.17 -3.53 11.09
C GLU A 540 11.31 -4.78 11.35
N LEU A 541 11.67 -5.92 10.76
CA LEU A 541 10.99 -7.20 10.99
C LEU A 541 11.20 -7.71 12.43
N GLY A 542 12.38 -7.49 13.00
CA GLY A 542 12.66 -7.78 14.41
C GLY A 542 11.80 -6.96 15.37
N LEU A 543 11.60 -5.66 15.09
CA LEU A 543 10.68 -4.82 15.87
C LEU A 543 9.24 -5.36 15.81
N ALA A 544 8.77 -5.72 14.61
CA ALA A 544 7.42 -6.29 14.44
C ALA A 544 7.23 -7.57 15.27
N LEU A 545 8.20 -8.48 15.22
CA LEU A 545 8.18 -9.72 16.02
C LEU A 545 8.17 -9.45 17.52
N ASP A 546 9.01 -8.53 18.01
CA ASP A 546 9.08 -8.20 19.44
C ASP A 546 7.79 -7.53 19.92
N LEU A 547 7.16 -6.65 19.10
CA LEU A 547 5.83 -6.11 19.38
C LEU A 547 4.78 -7.21 19.47
N MET A 548 4.80 -8.21 18.60
CA MET A 548 3.87 -9.36 18.67
C MET A 548 4.08 -10.17 19.95
N ARG A 549 5.32 -10.39 20.37
CA ARG A 549 5.65 -11.10 21.61
C ARG A 549 5.18 -10.33 22.84
N CYS A 550 5.52 -9.05 22.93
CA CYS A 550 5.08 -8.17 24.02
C CYS A 550 3.55 -8.09 24.09
N SER A 551 2.88 -7.99 22.95
CA SER A 551 1.41 -8.00 22.88
C SER A 551 0.80 -9.33 23.31
N CYS A 552 1.43 -10.44 22.97
CA CYS A 552 1.01 -11.77 23.43
C CYS A 552 1.05 -11.88 24.95
N GLU A 553 2.14 -11.45 25.61
CA GLU A 553 2.25 -11.44 27.08
C GLU A 553 1.22 -10.51 27.72
N LEU A 554 1.02 -9.31 27.17
CA LEU A 554 -0.04 -8.41 27.66
C LEU A 554 -1.44 -9.03 27.50
N GLY A 555 -1.68 -9.71 26.38
CA GLY A 555 -2.93 -10.41 26.09
C GLY A 555 -3.24 -11.50 27.15
N ILE A 556 -2.23 -12.25 27.58
CA ILE A 556 -2.36 -13.26 28.63
C ILE A 556 -2.78 -12.62 29.96
N VAL A 557 -2.16 -11.51 30.34
CA VAL A 557 -2.51 -10.79 31.59
C VAL A 557 -3.94 -10.24 31.49
N ARG A 558 -4.28 -9.58 30.37
CA ARG A 558 -5.63 -9.03 30.15
C ARG A 558 -6.71 -10.11 30.19
N ALA A 559 -6.47 -11.23 29.50
CA ALA A 559 -7.43 -12.35 29.44
C ALA A 559 -7.50 -13.18 30.74
N SER A 560 -6.56 -13.00 31.67
CA SER A 560 -6.57 -13.65 33.00
C SER A 560 -7.27 -12.81 34.06
N SER A 561 -7.56 -11.55 33.75
CA SER A 561 -8.25 -10.65 34.68
C SER A 561 -9.77 -10.85 34.62
N ALA A 562 -10.49 -10.31 35.60
CA ALA A 562 -11.95 -10.39 35.59
C ALA A 562 -12.54 -9.74 34.35
N ASP A 563 -13.66 -10.27 33.86
CA ASP A 563 -14.37 -9.73 32.70
C ASP A 563 -14.65 -8.22 32.85
N GLY A 564 -14.33 -7.44 31.81
CA GLY A 564 -14.52 -6.00 31.83
C GLY A 564 -13.43 -5.20 32.56
N THR A 565 -12.37 -5.84 33.07
CA THR A 565 -11.25 -5.13 33.71
C THR A 565 -10.60 -4.16 32.73
N HIS A 566 -10.55 -2.88 33.11
CA HIS A 566 -9.87 -1.87 32.31
C HIS A 566 -8.35 -2.03 32.43
N ILE A 567 -7.63 -1.65 31.38
CA ILE A 567 -6.18 -1.85 31.29
C ILE A 567 -5.39 -1.16 32.43
N SER A 568 -5.90 -0.05 32.95
CA SER A 568 -5.34 0.67 34.10
C SER A 568 -5.49 -0.06 35.46
N GLU A 569 -6.35 -1.09 35.52
CA GLU A 569 -6.69 -1.87 36.73
C GLU A 569 -5.93 -3.20 36.75
N LEU A 570 -5.14 -3.51 35.72
CA LEU A 570 -4.35 -4.74 35.66
C LEU A 570 -3.29 -4.81 36.80
N PRO A 571 -2.95 -6.02 37.28
CA PRO A 571 -1.97 -6.18 38.36
C PRO A 571 -0.59 -5.65 37.96
N ARG A 572 -0.09 -4.65 38.68
CA ARG A 572 1.21 -3.99 38.37
C ARG A 572 2.41 -4.94 38.45
N GLU A 573 2.33 -5.97 39.30
CA GLU A 573 3.40 -6.96 39.39
C GLU A 573 3.55 -7.76 38.10
N GLU A 574 2.44 -8.02 37.40
CA GLU A 574 2.40 -8.77 36.15
C GLU A 574 2.69 -7.88 34.92
N THR A 575 2.37 -6.59 35.00
CA THR A 575 2.49 -5.68 33.83
C THR A 575 3.77 -4.85 33.82
N ARG A 576 4.55 -4.81 34.92
CA ARG A 576 5.76 -3.97 34.97
C ARG A 576 6.78 -4.30 33.88
N ALA A 577 7.13 -5.58 33.71
CA ALA A 577 8.10 -6.00 32.72
C ALA A 577 7.61 -5.70 31.30
N ILE A 578 6.31 -5.89 31.04
CA ILE A 578 5.65 -5.58 29.77
C ILE A 578 5.73 -4.08 29.48
N ALA A 579 5.49 -3.24 30.50
CA ALA A 579 5.57 -1.79 30.36
C ALA A 579 7.00 -1.29 30.07
N GLU A 580 8.00 -1.87 30.75
CA GLU A 580 9.41 -1.57 30.50
C GLU A 580 9.80 -1.96 29.07
N GLU A 581 9.37 -3.14 28.58
CA GLU A 581 9.58 -3.59 27.20
C GLU A 581 8.87 -2.67 26.19
N LEU A 582 7.61 -2.24 26.46
CA LEU A 582 6.89 -1.31 25.59
C LEU A 582 7.58 0.05 25.45
N HIS A 583 8.21 0.56 26.51
CA HIS A 583 9.02 1.78 26.42
C HIS A 583 10.21 1.59 25.49
N GLU A 584 10.95 0.49 25.61
CA GLU A 584 12.10 0.17 24.75
C GLU A 584 11.65 -0.02 23.28
N LEU A 585 10.55 -0.74 23.06
CA LEU A 585 9.97 -0.92 21.74
C LEU A 585 9.53 0.41 21.10
N GLY A 586 8.97 1.32 21.91
CA GLY A 586 8.65 2.68 21.47
C GLY A 586 9.88 3.50 21.03
N GLU A 587 11.00 3.39 21.74
CA GLU A 587 12.27 4.03 21.34
C GLU A 587 12.82 3.44 20.04
N ARG A 588 12.79 2.11 19.92
CA ARG A 588 13.21 1.41 18.69
C ARG A 588 12.32 1.78 17.50
N HIS A 589 11.00 1.86 17.73
CA HIS A 589 10.04 2.30 16.72
C HIS A 589 10.35 3.72 16.25
N ALA A 590 10.59 4.65 17.17
CA ALA A 590 10.95 6.02 16.83
C ALA A 590 12.24 6.12 15.98
N ALA A 591 13.25 5.35 16.36
CA ALA A 591 14.51 5.33 15.63
C ALA A 591 14.36 4.81 14.19
N LEU A 592 13.59 3.71 13.99
CA LEU A 592 13.33 3.12 12.69
C LEU A 592 12.38 3.97 11.83
N TRP A 593 11.41 4.63 12.46
CA TRP A 593 10.51 5.56 11.76
C TRP A 593 11.28 6.65 11.02
N LEU A 594 12.22 7.30 11.69
CA LEU A 594 12.99 8.42 11.14
C LEU A 594 13.95 8.04 9.99
N VAL A 595 14.19 6.76 9.78
CA VAL A 595 14.99 6.30 8.61
C VAL A 595 14.21 6.45 7.30
N ARG A 596 12.89 6.20 7.33
CA ARG A 596 12.04 6.20 6.13
C ARG A 596 11.05 7.36 6.09
N SER A 597 10.72 7.92 7.23
CA SER A 597 9.58 8.83 7.36
C SER A 597 9.99 10.15 8.02
N ARG A 598 9.15 11.16 7.85
CA ARG A 598 9.30 12.48 8.46
C ARG A 598 8.93 12.43 9.94
N PRO A 599 9.35 13.40 10.75
CA PRO A 599 9.06 13.41 12.18
C PRO A 599 7.58 13.66 12.54
N GLY A 600 6.78 14.19 11.62
CA GLY A 600 5.35 14.41 11.86
C GLY A 600 4.62 13.09 12.12
N GLY A 601 3.64 13.11 13.05
CA GLY A 601 2.88 11.93 13.48
C GLY A 601 3.64 10.94 14.37
N LEU A 602 4.98 11.05 14.45
CA LEU A 602 5.81 10.15 15.26
C LEU A 602 5.40 10.17 16.73
N ALA A 603 5.12 11.35 17.27
CA ALA A 603 4.71 11.50 18.67
C ALA A 603 3.40 10.75 18.95
N ASP A 604 2.42 10.85 18.05
CA ASP A 604 1.13 10.17 18.16
C ASP A 604 1.33 8.65 18.10
N SER A 605 2.13 8.16 17.15
CA SER A 605 2.43 6.73 16.99
C SER A 605 3.17 6.15 18.20
N VAL A 606 4.20 6.85 18.70
CA VAL A 606 4.98 6.42 19.89
C VAL A 606 4.14 6.46 21.15
N THR A 607 3.26 7.47 21.31
CA THR A 607 2.37 7.58 22.48
C THR A 607 1.43 6.37 22.60
N ARG A 608 1.07 5.72 21.50
CA ARG A 608 0.27 4.47 21.54
C ARG A 608 1.01 3.32 22.24
N LEU A 609 2.34 3.30 22.19
CA LEU A 609 3.18 2.31 22.88
C LEU A 609 3.58 2.79 24.27
N GLN A 610 4.24 3.95 24.37
CA GLN A 610 4.78 4.46 25.63
C GLN A 610 3.70 5.00 26.57
N GLY A 611 2.63 5.61 26.03
CA GLY A 611 1.48 6.01 26.82
C GLY A 611 0.74 4.81 27.43
N LEU A 612 0.63 3.71 26.68
CA LEU A 612 0.12 2.44 27.21
C LEU A 612 1.04 1.91 28.34
N ALA A 613 2.35 1.95 28.13
CA ALA A 613 3.32 1.56 29.17
C ALA A 613 3.16 2.39 30.45
N ASP A 614 2.95 3.70 30.33
CA ASP A 614 2.73 4.59 31.47
C ASP A 614 1.43 4.24 32.22
N VAL A 615 0.34 3.92 31.50
CA VAL A 615 -0.91 3.43 32.11
C VAL A 615 -0.67 2.14 32.91
N LEU A 616 0.04 1.18 32.35
CA LEU A 616 0.38 -0.09 33.03
C LEU A 616 1.26 0.13 34.27
N LEU A 617 2.09 1.17 34.30
CA LEU A 617 2.88 1.57 35.47
C LEU A 617 2.07 2.41 36.48
N GLY A 618 0.81 2.74 36.16
CA GLY A 618 -0.07 3.55 37.01
C GLY A 618 0.30 5.02 37.04
N LYS A 619 0.97 5.50 35.98
CA LYS A 619 1.15 6.92 35.71
C LYS A 619 -0.06 7.47 34.97
N SER A 620 -0.34 8.77 35.10
CA SER A 620 -1.34 9.40 34.23
C SER A 620 -0.79 9.45 32.79
N SER A 621 -1.52 8.83 31.86
CA SER A 621 -1.19 8.95 30.43
C SER A 621 -1.38 10.40 29.99
N PRO A 622 -0.49 10.98 29.21
CA PRO A 622 -0.86 12.12 28.38
C PRO A 622 -1.98 11.65 27.44
N THR A 623 -3.12 12.30 27.49
CA THR A 623 -4.24 12.02 26.56
C THR A 623 -3.74 12.30 25.14
N PRO A 624 -3.86 11.37 24.18
CA PRO A 624 -3.50 11.63 22.80
C PRO A 624 -4.38 12.69 22.16
#